data_67610f28eb53d02404826fbf6cce1877
#
_entry.id   67610f28eb53d02404826fbf6cce1877
#
_cell.length_a   1.000
_cell.length_b   1.000
_cell.length_c   1.000
_cell.angle_alpha   90.00
_cell.angle_beta   90.00
_cell.angle_gamma   90.00
#
_symmetry.space_group_name_H-M   'P 1'
#
loop_
_entity.id
_entity.type
_entity.pdbx_description
1 polymer ?
#
loop_
_entity_poly.entity_id
_entity_poly.type
_entity_poly.pdbx_seq_one_letter_code
_entity_poly.pdbx_strand_id
1 'polypeptide(L)'
;HIHFIAPQLVYEAAASGVTTFIGGGTGPATGTKATTCTPGSRHIQLMLQACDAFPMNFGFLGKGNTSMPDGLEEQIRSGAVGLKLHEDWGSTPATIDCCLTEAERFDVQVAIHTDTLNESGFVDASIEAFKGRTIHTYHTEGAGGGHAPDIIRVCGEPNVIPSSTNPTRPYTVNTLDEHLDMLMVCHHLDKNAPEDVAFAESRIRGTTIAAEDVLHDLGAISIMASDSQAMGRVGEVISRTWQTAHKMQAERGRLDVEQGDNDNFRIRRYVAKYTVNPAIAHGISHEVGSVEVGKLADLVLWKPAFFGAKPELVLKGGFIAWAQMGDANASIPTPQPQLMRPMFGSYGRATGVTSLAFVSKLSLQDGVVERYDLTKTLSPVSGCRTIGKRDMKLNDALPEIQVDSETYVVTADGEELTSEAAEVLPLAQRYYLF
;
A
#
# COMPACT_ATOMS: atom_id res chain seq x y z
N HIS A 1 1.99 0.17 1.61
CA HIS A 1 2.81 -1.05 1.53
C HIS A 1 4.10 -0.75 0.80
N ILE A 2 5.17 -0.45 1.56
CA ILE A 2 6.49 -0.04 1.07
C ILE A 2 7.55 -0.95 1.68
N HIS A 3 8.40 -1.54 0.82
CA HIS A 3 9.64 -2.18 1.20
C HIS A 3 10.77 -1.15 1.12
N PHE A 4 11.33 -0.77 2.27
CA PHE A 4 12.43 0.21 2.33
C PHE A 4 13.76 -0.48 1.99
N ILE A 5 14.01 -0.72 0.70
CA ILE A 5 15.22 -1.35 0.18
C ILE A 5 16.19 -0.29 -0.36
N ALA A 6 15.79 0.44 -1.41
CA ALA A 6 16.61 1.50 -2.00
C ALA A 6 16.02 2.88 -1.68
N PRO A 7 16.77 3.81 -1.08
CA PRO A 7 16.26 5.14 -0.73
C PRO A 7 15.82 5.97 -1.95
N GLN A 8 16.32 5.65 -3.13
CA GLN A 8 15.96 6.32 -4.39
C GLN A 8 14.47 6.18 -4.73
N LEU A 9 13.79 5.17 -4.20
CA LEU A 9 12.33 5.01 -4.37
C LEU A 9 11.53 6.23 -3.90
N VAL A 10 12.08 7.02 -2.96
CA VAL A 10 11.46 8.27 -2.50
C VAL A 10 11.32 9.28 -3.63
N TYR A 11 12.32 9.37 -4.50
CA TYR A 11 12.28 10.30 -5.64
C TYR A 11 11.27 9.87 -6.70
N GLU A 12 11.17 8.57 -6.96
CA GLU A 12 10.17 8.02 -7.88
C GLU A 12 8.74 8.26 -7.37
N ALA A 13 8.54 8.06 -6.07
CA ALA A 13 7.27 8.32 -5.42
C ALA A 13 6.88 9.81 -5.48
N ALA A 14 7.79 10.69 -5.08
CA ALA A 14 7.55 12.14 -5.11
C ALA A 14 7.26 12.64 -6.53
N ALA A 15 8.02 12.15 -7.52
CA ALA A 15 7.80 12.49 -8.94
C ALA A 15 6.44 12.01 -9.48
N SER A 16 5.84 10.99 -8.86
CA SER A 16 4.51 10.47 -9.23
C SER A 16 3.36 11.08 -8.43
N GLY A 17 3.66 11.91 -7.40
CA GLY A 17 2.65 12.56 -6.56
C GLY A 17 2.37 11.85 -5.23
N VAL A 18 3.17 10.86 -4.85
CA VAL A 18 3.09 10.22 -3.52
C VAL A 18 3.86 11.07 -2.52
N THR A 19 3.27 11.32 -1.34
CA THR A 19 3.81 12.21 -0.31
C THR A 19 4.01 11.56 1.06
N THR A 20 3.52 10.33 1.25
CA THR A 20 3.58 9.62 2.54
C THR A 20 3.85 8.14 2.33
N PHE A 21 4.77 7.59 3.13
CA PHE A 21 5.13 6.18 3.15
C PHE A 21 4.86 5.53 4.51
N ILE A 22 4.12 4.43 4.49
CA ILE A 22 4.02 3.51 5.62
C ILE A 22 4.46 2.12 5.16
N GLY A 23 5.44 1.55 5.84
CA GLY A 23 6.00 0.25 5.48
C GLY A 23 7.13 -0.17 6.40
N GLY A 24 8.00 -1.05 5.94
CA GLY A 24 9.15 -1.54 6.70
C GLY A 24 10.29 -2.02 5.83
N GLY A 25 11.44 -2.19 6.44
CA GLY A 25 12.68 -2.63 5.82
C GLY A 25 13.89 -1.89 6.38
N THR A 26 15.07 -2.38 6.05
CA THR A 26 16.38 -1.82 6.47
C THR A 26 17.38 -1.89 5.33
N GLY A 27 16.98 -1.61 4.11
CA GLY A 27 17.79 -1.83 2.92
C GLY A 27 17.65 -3.27 2.39
N PRO A 28 18.58 -3.75 1.54
CA PRO A 28 18.57 -5.07 0.93
C PRO A 28 18.95 -6.20 1.91
N ALA A 29 18.79 -5.98 3.20
CA ALA A 29 19.17 -6.95 4.24
C ALA A 29 18.25 -8.18 4.18
N THR A 30 18.85 -9.36 4.23
CA THR A 30 18.12 -10.64 4.29
C THR A 30 17.17 -10.67 5.48
N GLY A 31 15.93 -11.08 5.25
CA GLY A 31 14.87 -11.12 6.25
C GLY A 31 14.06 -9.84 6.35
N THR A 32 14.58 -8.65 6.03
CA THR A 32 13.81 -7.41 6.05
C THR A 32 13.35 -6.98 4.67
N LYS A 33 14.10 -7.28 3.62
CA LYS A 33 13.78 -6.88 2.24
C LYS A 33 12.46 -7.46 1.71
N ALA A 34 12.12 -8.68 2.12
CA ALA A 34 10.90 -9.37 1.66
C ALA A 34 9.71 -9.22 2.61
N THR A 35 9.91 -8.82 3.86
CA THR A 35 8.90 -8.93 4.92
C THR A 35 8.21 -7.63 5.32
N THR A 36 8.64 -6.49 4.79
CA THR A 36 8.11 -5.15 5.12
C THR A 36 8.23 -4.84 6.63
N CYS A 37 9.24 -5.35 7.30
CA CYS A 37 9.50 -5.16 8.72
C CYS A 37 10.75 -4.32 8.96
N THR A 38 10.66 -3.38 9.91
CA THR A 38 11.82 -2.70 10.52
C THR A 38 11.96 -3.22 11.94
N PRO A 39 12.72 -4.34 12.16
CA PRO A 39 12.67 -5.07 13.41
C PRO A 39 13.60 -4.47 14.48
N GLY A 40 13.07 -4.35 15.69
CA GLY A 40 13.82 -3.92 16.88
C GLY A 40 14.08 -2.43 16.96
N SER A 41 14.28 -1.95 18.20
CA SER A 41 14.38 -0.53 18.56
C SER A 41 15.47 0.21 17.79
N ARG A 42 16.63 -0.42 17.64
CA ARG A 42 17.79 0.19 16.96
C ARG A 42 17.52 0.47 15.48
N HIS A 43 16.90 -0.48 14.76
CA HIS A 43 16.60 -0.28 13.34
C HIS A 43 15.50 0.76 13.14
N ILE A 44 14.48 0.79 13.98
CA ILE A 44 13.43 1.82 13.94
C ILE A 44 14.03 3.22 14.11
N GLN A 45 14.91 3.40 15.12
CA GLN A 45 15.65 4.64 15.32
C GLN A 45 16.45 5.04 14.08
N LEU A 46 17.26 4.13 13.55
CA LEU A 46 18.14 4.42 12.40
C LEU A 46 17.33 4.74 11.13
N MET A 47 16.22 4.05 10.90
CA MET A 47 15.37 4.31 9.74
C MET A 47 14.63 5.64 9.84
N LEU A 48 14.16 6.03 11.03
CA LEU A 48 13.60 7.36 11.28
C LEU A 48 14.64 8.45 11.00
N GLN A 49 15.87 8.29 11.52
CA GLN A 49 16.98 9.22 11.28
C GLN A 49 17.41 9.28 9.81
N ALA A 50 17.47 8.13 9.12
CA ALA A 50 17.83 8.09 7.70
C ALA A 50 16.79 8.79 6.81
N CYS A 51 15.50 8.68 7.16
CA CYS A 51 14.42 9.29 6.40
C CYS A 51 14.17 10.76 6.77
N ASP A 52 14.83 11.30 7.77
CA ASP A 52 14.67 12.68 8.20
C ASP A 52 15.03 13.70 7.11
N ALA A 53 15.96 13.34 6.24
CA ALA A 53 16.43 14.20 5.15
C ALA A 53 15.52 14.21 3.90
N PHE A 54 14.52 13.32 3.81
CA PHE A 54 13.70 13.23 2.60
C PHE A 54 12.42 14.09 2.68
N PRO A 55 11.95 14.67 1.56
CA PRO A 55 10.77 15.52 1.52
C PRO A 55 9.47 14.69 1.51
N MET A 56 9.32 13.76 2.44
CA MET A 56 8.16 12.88 2.57
C MET A 56 7.82 12.61 4.03
N ASN A 57 6.58 12.23 4.28
CA ASN A 57 6.18 11.71 5.59
C ASN A 57 6.47 10.22 5.67
N PHE A 58 6.90 9.75 6.82
CA PHE A 58 7.28 8.36 7.04
C PHE A 58 6.66 7.78 8.30
N GLY A 59 6.35 6.48 8.25
CA GLY A 59 6.05 5.65 9.40
C GLY A 59 6.56 4.23 9.17
N PHE A 60 7.14 3.60 10.20
CA PHE A 60 7.77 2.29 10.11
C PHE A 60 6.99 1.24 10.87
N LEU A 61 6.83 0.07 10.25
CA LEU A 61 6.21 -1.12 10.85
C LEU A 61 7.30 -1.98 11.49
N GLY A 62 7.12 -2.31 12.76
CA GLY A 62 7.94 -3.29 13.46
C GLY A 62 7.59 -4.72 13.03
N LYS A 63 8.43 -5.69 13.42
CA LYS A 63 8.17 -7.12 13.20
C LYS A 63 7.08 -7.60 14.16
N GLY A 64 5.94 -8.07 13.63
CA GLY A 64 4.80 -8.55 14.40
C GLY A 64 4.89 -10.02 14.82
N ASN A 65 5.73 -10.82 14.12
CA ASN A 65 5.82 -12.25 14.34
C ASN A 65 6.63 -12.60 15.60
N THR A 66 5.92 -12.85 16.68
CA THR A 66 6.46 -13.40 17.93
C THR A 66 5.33 -13.95 18.78
N SER A 67 5.62 -14.92 19.62
CA SER A 67 4.73 -15.39 20.69
C SER A 67 4.99 -14.70 22.03
N MET A 68 5.99 -13.80 22.11
CA MET A 68 6.38 -13.07 23.32
C MET A 68 6.04 -11.59 23.15
N PRO A 69 5.12 -11.03 23.96
CA PRO A 69 4.62 -9.66 23.79
C PRO A 69 5.69 -8.58 24.01
N ASP A 70 6.68 -8.80 24.90
CA ASP A 70 7.67 -7.79 25.27
C ASP A 70 8.43 -7.23 24.06
N GLY A 71 8.76 -8.07 23.07
CA GLY A 71 9.43 -7.63 21.86
C GLY A 71 8.57 -6.77 20.93
N LEU A 72 7.24 -6.89 21.03
CA LEU A 72 6.30 -6.03 20.30
C LEU A 72 6.18 -4.67 20.97
N GLU A 73 6.03 -4.64 22.30
CA GLU A 73 5.99 -3.41 23.08
C GLU A 73 7.28 -2.59 22.91
N GLU A 74 8.47 -3.24 22.93
CA GLU A 74 9.76 -2.57 22.70
C GLU A 74 9.79 -1.82 21.37
N GLN A 75 9.32 -2.43 20.29
CA GLN A 75 9.30 -1.81 18.97
C GLN A 75 8.32 -0.64 18.91
N ILE A 76 7.12 -0.80 19.46
CA ILE A 76 6.13 0.27 19.55
C ILE A 76 6.68 1.44 20.38
N ARG A 77 7.31 1.16 21.53
CA ARG A 77 7.97 2.14 22.39
C ARG A 77 9.08 2.90 21.67
N SER A 78 9.70 2.28 20.68
CA SER A 78 10.76 2.88 19.87
C SER A 78 10.26 3.70 18.67
N GLY A 79 8.95 3.81 18.48
CA GLY A 79 8.34 4.65 17.45
C GLY A 79 7.69 3.90 16.30
N ALA A 80 7.61 2.56 16.32
CA ALA A 80 6.87 1.82 15.31
C ALA A 80 5.40 2.26 15.30
N VAL A 81 4.89 2.62 14.11
CA VAL A 81 3.49 3.05 13.90
C VAL A 81 2.52 1.88 13.78
N GLY A 82 3.04 0.68 13.69
CA GLY A 82 2.29 -0.55 13.54
C GLY A 82 3.22 -1.75 13.54
N LEU A 83 2.63 -2.91 13.38
CA LEU A 83 3.33 -4.19 13.36
C LEU A 83 3.01 -4.92 12.05
N LYS A 84 4.00 -5.62 11.48
CA LYS A 84 3.82 -6.41 10.27
C LYS A 84 4.01 -7.89 10.56
N LEU A 85 2.99 -8.65 10.22
CA LEU A 85 3.01 -10.12 10.20
C LEU A 85 3.37 -10.60 8.78
N HIS A 86 4.26 -11.58 8.68
CA HIS A 86 4.67 -12.18 7.42
C HIS A 86 4.92 -13.68 7.56
N GLU A 87 4.54 -14.46 6.56
CA GLU A 87 4.67 -15.92 6.59
C GLU A 87 6.10 -16.41 6.77
N ASP A 88 7.11 -15.72 6.23
CA ASP A 88 8.53 -16.06 6.42
C ASP A 88 8.95 -16.18 7.90
N TRP A 89 8.19 -15.55 8.79
CA TRP A 89 8.40 -15.59 10.23
C TRP A 89 7.40 -16.51 10.97
N GLY A 90 6.48 -17.16 10.23
CA GLY A 90 5.42 -17.99 10.77
C GLY A 90 4.19 -17.18 11.23
N SER A 91 3.26 -16.88 10.32
CA SER A 91 1.98 -16.21 10.63
C SER A 91 0.94 -17.18 11.15
N THR A 92 1.25 -17.87 12.24
CA THR A 92 0.35 -18.83 12.91
C THR A 92 -0.79 -18.12 13.65
N PRO A 93 -1.93 -18.78 13.92
CA PRO A 93 -3.01 -18.21 14.70
C PRO A 93 -2.56 -17.63 16.07
N ALA A 94 -1.65 -18.29 16.77
CA ALA A 94 -1.10 -17.79 18.02
C ALA A 94 -0.27 -16.52 17.86
N THR A 95 0.52 -16.43 16.80
CA THR A 95 1.33 -15.24 16.46
C THR A 95 0.42 -14.07 16.09
N ILE A 96 -0.61 -14.31 15.28
CA ILE A 96 -1.61 -13.31 14.91
C ILE A 96 -2.32 -12.78 16.17
N ASP A 97 -2.76 -13.66 17.05
CA ASP A 97 -3.45 -13.29 18.29
C ASP A 97 -2.57 -12.46 19.24
N CYS A 98 -1.31 -12.86 19.43
CA CYS A 98 -0.33 -12.12 20.22
C CYS A 98 -0.12 -10.70 19.66
N CYS A 99 0.11 -10.60 18.35
CA CYS A 99 0.35 -9.32 17.68
C CYS A 99 -0.85 -8.38 17.79
N LEU A 100 -2.06 -8.87 17.52
CA LEU A 100 -3.29 -8.07 17.62
C LEU A 100 -3.57 -7.65 19.07
N THR A 101 -3.26 -8.49 20.06
CA THR A 101 -3.45 -8.16 21.48
C THR A 101 -2.58 -6.98 21.91
N GLU A 102 -1.32 -6.95 21.50
CA GLU A 102 -0.45 -5.82 21.78
C GLU A 102 -0.82 -4.57 20.98
N ALA A 103 -1.25 -4.75 19.74
CA ALA A 103 -1.75 -3.64 18.92
C ALA A 103 -2.98 -2.95 19.55
N GLU A 104 -3.90 -3.72 20.14
CA GLU A 104 -5.05 -3.20 20.90
C GLU A 104 -4.62 -2.35 22.11
N ARG A 105 -3.58 -2.80 22.86
CA ARG A 105 -3.06 -2.06 24.02
C ARG A 105 -2.52 -0.68 23.64
N PHE A 106 -1.88 -0.55 22.49
CA PHE A 106 -1.11 0.64 22.14
C PHE A 106 -1.70 1.46 20.98
N ASP A 107 -2.89 1.09 20.50
CA ASP A 107 -3.60 1.75 19.40
C ASP A 107 -2.72 1.91 18.15
N VAL A 108 -2.11 0.82 17.69
CA VAL A 108 -1.32 0.76 16.45
C VAL A 108 -1.93 -0.22 15.45
N GLN A 109 -1.64 -0.05 14.15
CA GLN A 109 -2.15 -0.93 13.12
C GLN A 109 -1.36 -2.24 13.03
N VAL A 110 -2.04 -3.32 12.62
CA VAL A 110 -1.40 -4.58 12.20
C VAL A 110 -1.62 -4.77 10.70
N ALA A 111 -0.54 -4.93 9.96
CA ALA A 111 -0.58 -5.34 8.56
C ALA A 111 -0.13 -6.80 8.43
N ILE A 112 -0.73 -7.55 7.50
CA ILE A 112 -0.43 -8.98 7.35
C ILE A 112 -0.24 -9.38 5.88
N HIS A 113 0.81 -10.16 5.64
CA HIS A 113 0.96 -11.11 4.56
C HIS A 113 0.64 -12.49 5.15
N THR A 114 -0.48 -13.09 4.75
CA THR A 114 -0.95 -14.35 5.33
C THR A 114 -0.16 -15.55 4.78
N ASP A 115 -0.39 -16.72 5.37
CA ASP A 115 0.34 -17.97 5.09
C ASP A 115 -0.03 -18.53 3.71
N THR A 116 0.79 -18.27 2.70
CA THR A 116 0.58 -18.71 1.30
C THR A 116 0.55 -20.24 1.18
N LEU A 117 1.39 -20.93 1.94
CA LEU A 117 1.52 -22.38 1.87
C LEU A 117 0.46 -23.13 2.71
N ASN A 118 -0.38 -22.41 3.44
CA ASN A 118 -1.38 -22.97 4.34
C ASN A 118 -0.78 -23.94 5.42
N GLU A 119 0.46 -23.68 5.83
CA GLU A 119 1.16 -24.53 6.82
C GLU A 119 0.50 -24.49 8.19
N SER A 120 -0.11 -23.35 8.54
CA SER A 120 -0.76 -23.11 9.84
C SER A 120 -2.28 -23.17 9.77
N GLY A 121 -2.83 -23.60 8.66
CA GLY A 121 -4.26 -23.67 8.36
C GLY A 121 -4.64 -22.85 7.13
N PHE A 122 -5.87 -23.00 6.67
CA PHE A 122 -6.43 -22.26 5.55
C PHE A 122 -6.90 -20.85 5.96
N VAL A 123 -7.46 -20.09 5.04
CA VAL A 123 -7.89 -18.70 5.28
C VAL A 123 -8.82 -18.57 6.49
N ASP A 124 -9.68 -19.56 6.73
CA ASP A 124 -10.60 -19.58 7.87
C ASP A 124 -9.86 -19.54 9.22
N ALA A 125 -8.74 -20.25 9.32
CA ALA A 125 -7.93 -20.25 10.55
C ALA A 125 -7.33 -18.85 10.84
N SER A 126 -6.95 -18.11 9.81
CA SER A 126 -6.50 -16.73 9.96
C SER A 126 -7.65 -15.79 10.31
N ILE A 127 -8.81 -15.90 9.65
CA ILE A 127 -10.01 -15.10 9.97
C ILE A 127 -10.45 -15.34 11.43
N GLU A 128 -10.47 -16.60 11.88
CA GLU A 128 -10.76 -16.93 13.27
C GLU A 128 -9.74 -16.31 14.25
N ALA A 129 -8.44 -16.30 13.89
CA ALA A 129 -7.39 -15.71 14.71
C ALA A 129 -7.50 -14.18 14.80
N PHE A 130 -8.10 -13.51 13.82
CA PHE A 130 -8.38 -12.08 13.89
C PHE A 130 -9.39 -11.76 15.01
N LYS A 131 -10.30 -12.65 15.33
CA LYS A 131 -11.31 -12.49 16.40
C LYS A 131 -12.12 -11.20 16.25
N GLY A 132 -12.44 -10.80 15.03
CA GLY A 132 -13.17 -9.56 14.73
C GLY A 132 -12.38 -8.27 14.99
N ARG A 133 -11.08 -8.35 15.30
CA ARG A 133 -10.21 -7.18 15.50
C ARG A 133 -9.73 -6.61 14.17
N THR A 134 -9.55 -5.31 14.11
CA THR A 134 -9.07 -4.61 12.91
C THR A 134 -7.72 -5.15 12.43
N ILE A 135 -7.61 -5.44 11.13
CA ILE A 135 -6.36 -5.85 10.49
C ILE A 135 -6.31 -5.34 9.05
N HIS A 136 -5.12 -4.95 8.59
CA HIS A 136 -4.88 -4.52 7.21
C HIS A 136 -4.20 -5.65 6.42
N THR A 137 -4.90 -6.25 5.47
CA THR A 137 -4.35 -7.31 4.62
C THR A 137 -3.70 -6.74 3.37
N TYR A 138 -2.51 -7.25 3.05
CA TYR A 138 -1.75 -6.88 1.86
C TYR A 138 -2.06 -7.80 0.68
N HIS A 139 -1.89 -7.32 -0.57
CA HIS A 139 -2.06 -8.07 -1.83
C HIS A 139 -3.18 -9.12 -1.74
N THR A 140 -4.36 -8.65 -1.36
CA THR A 140 -5.49 -9.49 -0.91
C THR A 140 -6.06 -10.41 -1.99
N GLU A 141 -5.71 -10.23 -3.27
CA GLU A 141 -6.10 -11.17 -4.34
C GLU A 141 -5.19 -12.42 -4.39
N GLY A 142 -3.99 -12.37 -3.81
CA GLY A 142 -3.12 -13.52 -3.63
C GLY A 142 -1.85 -13.58 -4.50
N ALA A 143 -1.73 -12.83 -5.60
CA ALA A 143 -0.53 -12.90 -6.45
C ALA A 143 0.75 -12.49 -5.71
N GLY A 144 0.67 -11.47 -4.86
CA GLY A 144 1.78 -11.05 -3.99
C GLY A 144 2.03 -11.97 -2.81
N GLY A 145 1.16 -12.93 -2.55
CA GLY A 145 1.18 -13.88 -1.43
C GLY A 145 -0.08 -13.81 -0.58
N GLY A 146 -0.29 -14.84 0.21
CA GLY A 146 -1.46 -15.04 1.05
C GLY A 146 -2.13 -16.38 0.76
N HIS A 147 -3.01 -16.81 1.67
CA HIS A 147 -3.68 -18.11 1.56
C HIS A 147 -4.14 -18.43 0.14
N ALA A 148 -3.63 -19.50 -0.43
CA ALA A 148 -4.05 -20.00 -1.73
C ALA A 148 -5.17 -21.06 -1.55
N PRO A 149 -6.24 -21.00 -2.37
CA PRO A 149 -6.46 -20.04 -3.47
C PRO A 149 -7.31 -18.83 -3.07
N ASP A 150 -7.67 -18.65 -1.81
CA ASP A 150 -8.89 -17.95 -1.44
C ASP A 150 -8.72 -16.80 -0.42
N ILE A 151 -7.50 -16.24 -0.28
CA ILE A 151 -7.27 -15.05 0.56
C ILE A 151 -8.22 -13.89 0.21
N ILE A 152 -8.64 -13.79 -1.05
CA ILE A 152 -9.56 -12.74 -1.53
C ILE A 152 -10.88 -12.70 -0.76
N ARG A 153 -11.29 -13.81 -0.11
CA ARG A 153 -12.49 -13.90 0.73
C ARG A 153 -12.49 -12.89 1.87
N VAL A 154 -11.33 -12.49 2.38
CA VAL A 154 -11.23 -11.50 3.46
C VAL A 154 -11.73 -10.12 3.07
N CYS A 155 -11.95 -9.84 1.77
CA CYS A 155 -12.61 -8.61 1.32
C CYS A 155 -14.06 -8.49 1.79
N GLY A 156 -14.70 -9.61 2.15
CA GLY A 156 -16.05 -9.66 2.75
C GLY A 156 -16.07 -9.48 4.27
N GLU A 157 -14.93 -9.43 4.94
CA GLU A 157 -14.87 -9.37 6.41
C GLU A 157 -14.97 -7.93 6.93
N PRO A 158 -15.87 -7.63 7.91
CA PRO A 158 -16.12 -6.27 8.37
C PRO A 158 -14.95 -5.63 9.15
N ASN A 159 -14.07 -6.43 9.72
CA ASN A 159 -12.89 -6.00 10.48
C ASN A 159 -11.61 -5.96 9.64
N VAL A 160 -11.65 -6.45 8.40
CA VAL A 160 -10.49 -6.46 7.51
C VAL A 160 -10.48 -5.24 6.60
N ILE A 161 -9.33 -4.59 6.50
CA ILE A 161 -9.09 -3.50 5.55
C ILE A 161 -8.20 -4.07 4.43
N PRO A 162 -8.77 -4.46 3.29
CA PRO A 162 -8.03 -5.10 2.22
C PRO A 162 -7.33 -4.09 1.32
N SER A 163 -6.12 -4.44 0.88
CA SER A 163 -5.36 -3.69 -0.11
C SER A 163 -4.87 -4.55 -1.26
N SER A 164 -4.80 -3.94 -2.44
CA SER A 164 -4.14 -4.47 -3.63
C SER A 164 -2.75 -3.92 -3.78
N THR A 165 -1.96 -4.59 -4.61
CA THR A 165 -0.68 -4.10 -5.12
C THR A 165 -0.79 -3.79 -6.61
N ASN A 166 -0.08 -2.77 -7.07
CA ASN A 166 -0.30 -2.20 -8.39
C ASN A 166 0.09 -3.07 -9.59
N PRO A 167 1.02 -4.04 -9.52
CA PRO A 167 1.37 -4.81 -10.70
C PRO A 167 0.24 -5.68 -11.27
N THR A 168 -0.66 -6.19 -10.43
CA THR A 168 -1.86 -6.91 -10.91
C THR A 168 -2.93 -6.00 -11.49
N ARG A 169 -2.77 -4.67 -11.33
CA ARG A 169 -3.78 -3.69 -11.69
C ARG A 169 -3.43 -2.86 -12.92
N PRO A 170 -4.35 -2.69 -13.85
CA PRO A 170 -5.49 -3.57 -14.12
C PRO A 170 -5.04 -4.89 -14.75
N TYR A 171 -5.95 -5.87 -14.81
CA TYR A 171 -5.69 -7.13 -15.52
C TYR A 171 -5.48 -6.88 -17.01
N THR A 172 -4.33 -7.33 -17.55
CA THR A 172 -3.93 -7.17 -18.94
C THR A 172 -3.43 -8.48 -19.52
N VAL A 173 -3.31 -8.56 -20.83
CA VAL A 173 -2.77 -9.74 -21.54
C VAL A 173 -1.36 -10.15 -21.08
N ASN A 174 -0.59 -9.24 -20.50
CA ASN A 174 0.77 -9.50 -20.03
C ASN A 174 0.85 -9.80 -18.52
N THR A 175 -0.24 -9.59 -17.77
CA THR A 175 -0.21 -9.62 -16.31
C THR A 175 0.26 -10.96 -15.75
N LEU A 176 -0.19 -12.07 -16.32
CA LEU A 176 0.16 -13.40 -15.83
C LEU A 176 1.66 -13.69 -16.03
N ASP A 177 2.17 -13.46 -17.23
CA ASP A 177 3.57 -13.71 -17.57
C ASP A 177 4.51 -12.81 -16.73
N GLU A 178 4.18 -11.51 -16.60
CA GLU A 178 4.95 -10.58 -15.77
C GLU A 178 4.99 -11.03 -14.30
N HIS A 179 3.86 -11.50 -13.77
CA HIS A 179 3.79 -11.94 -12.37
C HIS A 179 4.51 -13.26 -12.13
N LEU A 180 4.38 -14.22 -13.06
CA LEU A 180 5.15 -15.46 -12.99
C LEU A 180 6.64 -15.18 -12.98
N ASP A 181 7.13 -14.32 -13.86
CA ASP A 181 8.53 -13.90 -13.88
C ASP A 181 8.97 -13.20 -12.59
N MET A 182 8.16 -12.28 -12.08
CA MET A 182 8.46 -11.59 -10.81
C MET A 182 8.51 -12.58 -9.64
N LEU A 183 7.54 -13.49 -9.55
CA LEU A 183 7.48 -14.49 -8.49
C LEU A 183 8.71 -15.42 -8.53
N MET A 184 9.05 -15.92 -9.70
CA MET A 184 10.23 -16.77 -9.88
C MET A 184 11.51 -16.09 -9.41
N VAL A 185 11.69 -14.80 -9.73
CA VAL A 185 12.87 -14.02 -9.31
C VAL A 185 12.82 -13.73 -7.81
N CYS A 186 11.70 -13.25 -7.27
CA CYS A 186 11.59 -12.86 -5.86
C CYS A 186 11.78 -14.04 -4.90
N HIS A 187 11.33 -15.22 -5.28
CA HIS A 187 11.43 -16.43 -4.46
C HIS A 187 12.63 -17.33 -4.82
N HIS A 188 13.53 -16.89 -5.72
CA HIS A 188 14.70 -17.65 -6.16
C HIS A 188 14.34 -19.03 -6.73
N LEU A 189 13.21 -19.12 -7.44
CA LEU A 189 12.73 -20.35 -8.07
C LEU A 189 13.45 -20.61 -9.40
N ASP A 190 13.56 -21.88 -9.78
CA ASP A 190 14.19 -22.32 -11.04
C ASP A 190 13.12 -22.68 -12.07
N LYS A 191 13.11 -21.97 -13.21
CA LYS A 191 12.20 -22.25 -14.34
C LYS A 191 12.38 -23.64 -14.95
N ASN A 192 13.50 -24.33 -14.67
CA ASN A 192 13.75 -25.70 -15.12
C ASN A 192 13.27 -26.76 -14.12
N ALA A 193 12.83 -26.35 -12.92
CA ALA A 193 12.25 -27.23 -11.92
C ALA A 193 10.72 -27.21 -12.04
N PRO A 194 10.07 -28.32 -12.47
CA PRO A 194 8.61 -28.35 -12.64
C PRO A 194 7.84 -28.02 -11.36
N GLU A 195 8.38 -28.38 -10.20
CA GLU A 195 7.79 -28.11 -8.90
C GLU A 195 7.76 -26.60 -8.58
N ASP A 196 8.84 -25.88 -8.91
CA ASP A 196 8.94 -24.44 -8.74
C ASP A 196 7.96 -23.70 -9.65
N VAL A 197 7.84 -24.17 -10.91
CA VAL A 197 6.86 -23.62 -11.87
C VAL A 197 5.45 -23.87 -11.38
N ALA A 198 5.12 -25.08 -10.94
CA ALA A 198 3.80 -25.42 -10.40
C ALA A 198 3.44 -24.58 -9.16
N PHE A 199 4.42 -24.31 -8.29
CA PHE A 199 4.23 -23.40 -7.15
C PHE A 199 3.89 -21.98 -7.62
N ALA A 200 4.65 -21.44 -8.56
CA ALA A 200 4.41 -20.11 -9.11
C ALA A 200 3.02 -20.01 -9.75
N GLU A 201 2.65 -20.96 -10.60
CA GLU A 201 1.34 -21.05 -11.25
C GLU A 201 0.19 -21.25 -10.26
N SER A 202 0.46 -21.85 -9.10
CA SER A 202 -0.54 -22.00 -8.04
C SER A 202 -0.95 -20.67 -7.41
N ARG A 203 -0.12 -19.64 -7.46
CA ARG A 203 -0.35 -18.30 -6.90
C ARG A 203 -0.85 -17.29 -7.93
N ILE A 204 -0.36 -17.37 -9.17
CA ILE A 204 -0.66 -16.40 -10.22
C ILE A 204 -1.82 -16.92 -11.06
N ARG A 205 -3.01 -16.35 -10.86
CA ARG A 205 -4.24 -16.84 -11.47
C ARG A 205 -5.03 -15.72 -12.13
N GLY A 206 -5.40 -15.93 -13.39
CA GLY A 206 -6.22 -14.99 -14.15
C GLY A 206 -7.58 -14.73 -13.52
N THR A 207 -8.20 -15.75 -12.94
CA THR A 207 -9.52 -15.67 -12.29
C THR A 207 -9.53 -14.72 -11.09
N THR A 208 -8.59 -14.86 -10.16
CA THR A 208 -8.51 -13.98 -8.98
C THR A 208 -8.05 -12.57 -9.34
N ILE A 209 -7.14 -12.42 -10.30
CA ILE A 209 -6.68 -11.13 -10.81
C ILE A 209 -7.81 -10.38 -11.54
N ALA A 210 -8.63 -11.09 -12.35
CA ALA A 210 -9.81 -10.53 -12.99
C ALA A 210 -10.86 -10.09 -11.97
N ALA A 211 -11.15 -10.94 -10.98
CA ALA A 211 -12.07 -10.63 -9.90
C ALA A 211 -11.64 -9.41 -9.07
N GLU A 212 -10.33 -9.20 -8.89
CA GLU A 212 -9.77 -8.06 -8.18
C GLU A 212 -10.15 -6.72 -8.84
N ASP A 213 -10.14 -6.62 -10.19
CA ASP A 213 -10.61 -5.42 -10.90
C ASP A 213 -12.05 -5.09 -10.52
N VAL A 214 -12.92 -6.11 -10.55
CA VAL A 214 -14.35 -5.96 -10.23
C VAL A 214 -14.54 -5.56 -8.78
N LEU A 215 -13.84 -6.20 -7.83
CA LEU A 215 -13.91 -5.87 -6.40
C LEU A 215 -13.43 -4.46 -6.09
N HIS A 216 -12.49 -3.92 -6.86
CA HIS A 216 -12.14 -2.50 -6.79
C HIS A 216 -13.30 -1.59 -7.19
N ASP A 217 -14.00 -1.93 -8.26
CA ASP A 217 -15.11 -1.13 -8.77
C ASP A 217 -16.35 -1.23 -7.88
N LEU A 218 -16.61 -2.40 -7.28
CA LEU A 218 -17.63 -2.58 -6.24
C LEU A 218 -17.32 -1.83 -4.94
N GLY A 219 -16.06 -1.47 -4.70
CA GLY A 219 -15.61 -0.86 -3.45
C GLY A 219 -15.37 -1.88 -2.34
N ALA A 220 -15.17 -3.14 -2.68
CA ALA A 220 -14.84 -4.20 -1.72
C ALA A 220 -13.35 -4.20 -1.34
N ILE A 221 -12.45 -3.77 -2.24
CA ILE A 221 -11.04 -3.54 -1.92
C ILE A 221 -10.82 -2.06 -1.63
N SER A 222 -10.35 -1.76 -0.44
CA SER A 222 -10.38 -0.40 0.12
C SER A 222 -9.18 0.45 -0.26
N ILE A 223 -8.01 -0.16 -0.53
CA ILE A 223 -6.73 0.52 -0.71
C ILE A 223 -5.99 -0.01 -1.95
N MET A 224 -5.35 0.91 -2.68
CA MET A 224 -4.34 0.60 -3.69
C MET A 224 -2.96 0.96 -3.15
N ALA A 225 -2.03 0.01 -3.13
CA ALA A 225 -0.68 0.14 -2.63
C ALA A 225 0.35 -0.30 -3.68
N SER A 226 1.64 -0.31 -3.33
CA SER A 226 2.68 -0.59 -4.31
C SER A 226 3.32 -1.97 -4.19
N ASP A 227 3.64 -2.43 -2.99
CA ASP A 227 4.57 -3.55 -2.79
C ASP A 227 5.95 -3.26 -3.42
N SER A 228 6.40 -2.02 -3.27
CA SER A 228 7.59 -1.50 -3.98
C SER A 228 8.83 -2.31 -3.67
N GLN A 229 9.55 -2.71 -4.72
CA GLN A 229 10.80 -3.48 -4.70
C GLN A 229 10.67 -4.93 -4.18
N ALA A 230 9.46 -5.42 -3.91
CA ALA A 230 9.22 -6.85 -3.66
C ALA A 230 8.31 -7.48 -4.71
N MET A 231 7.39 -6.93 -5.31
CA MET A 231 6.60 -7.31 -6.49
C MET A 231 5.75 -6.12 -6.94
N GLY A 232 6.28 -4.88 -6.83
CA GLY A 232 5.52 -3.71 -7.17
C GLY A 232 6.36 -2.46 -7.44
N ARG A 233 5.68 -1.40 -7.90
CA ARG A 233 6.31 -0.17 -8.39
C ARG A 233 5.66 1.05 -7.74
N VAL A 234 6.38 1.71 -6.84
CA VAL A 234 5.86 2.89 -6.12
C VAL A 234 5.43 4.03 -7.04
N GLY A 235 6.14 4.25 -8.14
CA GLY A 235 5.87 5.31 -9.10
C GLY A 235 4.61 5.10 -9.94
N GLU A 236 3.98 3.95 -9.89
CA GLU A 236 2.82 3.59 -10.71
C GLU A 236 1.51 3.42 -9.92
N VAL A 237 1.50 3.63 -8.60
CA VAL A 237 0.29 3.45 -7.78
C VAL A 237 -0.87 4.29 -8.30
N ILE A 238 -0.65 5.57 -8.53
CA ILE A 238 -1.70 6.49 -8.96
C ILE A 238 -2.14 6.18 -10.39
N SER A 239 -1.20 6.04 -11.32
CA SER A 239 -1.52 5.79 -12.72
C SER A 239 -2.28 4.47 -12.92
N ARG A 240 -1.86 3.39 -12.26
CA ARG A 240 -2.55 2.10 -12.36
C ARG A 240 -3.91 2.09 -11.67
N THR A 241 -4.08 2.86 -10.62
CA THR A 241 -5.41 3.08 -10.02
C THR A 241 -6.38 3.67 -11.05
N TRP A 242 -5.94 4.66 -11.81
CA TRP A 242 -6.78 5.30 -12.83
C TRP A 242 -6.95 4.45 -14.09
N GLN A 243 -5.97 3.64 -14.45
CA GLN A 243 -6.11 2.65 -15.52
C GLN A 243 -7.15 1.58 -15.14
N THR A 244 -7.17 1.14 -13.88
CA THR A 244 -8.20 0.22 -13.36
C THR A 244 -9.58 0.87 -13.43
N ALA A 245 -9.72 2.11 -12.97
CA ALA A 245 -10.98 2.85 -13.06
C ALA A 245 -11.48 3.00 -14.50
N HIS A 246 -10.58 3.31 -15.43
CA HIS A 246 -10.90 3.42 -16.86
C HIS A 246 -11.37 2.08 -17.43
N LYS A 247 -10.65 1.00 -17.15
CA LYS A 247 -11.01 -0.35 -17.60
C LYS A 247 -12.40 -0.74 -17.08
N MET A 248 -12.65 -0.53 -15.79
CA MET A 248 -13.94 -0.85 -15.18
C MET A 248 -15.09 -0.01 -15.76
N GLN A 249 -14.85 1.25 -16.05
CA GLN A 249 -15.85 2.09 -16.70
C GLN A 249 -16.13 1.59 -18.13
N ALA A 250 -15.11 1.18 -18.86
CA ALA A 250 -15.28 0.68 -20.23
C ALA A 250 -16.02 -0.67 -20.29
N GLU A 251 -15.72 -1.59 -19.35
CA GLU A 251 -16.33 -2.93 -19.31
C GLU A 251 -17.71 -2.97 -18.65
N ARG A 252 -17.89 -2.22 -17.56
CA ARG A 252 -19.08 -2.31 -16.70
C ARG A 252 -20.01 -1.12 -16.83
N GLY A 253 -19.63 -0.09 -17.60
CA GLY A 253 -20.42 1.12 -17.76
C GLY A 253 -20.46 1.97 -16.48
N ARG A 254 -21.58 2.69 -16.31
CA ARG A 254 -21.79 3.56 -15.15
C ARG A 254 -22.19 2.76 -13.92
N LEU A 255 -21.78 3.26 -12.76
CA LEU A 255 -22.26 2.71 -11.49
C LEU A 255 -23.72 3.15 -11.25
N ASP A 256 -24.54 2.27 -10.68
CA ASP A 256 -25.97 2.54 -10.39
C ASP A 256 -26.20 3.76 -9.49
N VAL A 257 -25.19 4.10 -8.66
CA VAL A 257 -25.24 5.26 -7.75
C VAL A 257 -24.92 6.59 -8.43
N GLU A 258 -24.47 6.59 -9.68
CA GLU A 258 -24.13 7.81 -10.42
C GLU A 258 -25.39 8.60 -10.79
N GLN A 259 -25.31 9.92 -10.64
CA GLN A 259 -26.38 10.86 -11.00
C GLN A 259 -25.97 11.71 -12.20
N GLY A 260 -26.86 11.88 -13.18
CA GLY A 260 -26.59 12.62 -14.41
C GLY A 260 -25.60 11.90 -15.34
N ASP A 261 -24.89 12.61 -16.21
CA ASP A 261 -23.99 12.08 -17.24
C ASP A 261 -22.50 12.16 -16.84
N ASN A 262 -22.20 11.86 -15.60
CA ASN A 262 -20.83 11.90 -15.08
C ASN A 262 -20.46 10.58 -14.39
N ASP A 263 -19.19 10.43 -14.00
CA ASP A 263 -18.63 9.29 -13.29
C ASP A 263 -17.98 9.74 -11.96
N ASN A 264 -18.53 10.78 -11.33
CA ASN A 264 -17.95 11.43 -10.16
C ASN A 264 -17.88 10.52 -8.93
N PHE A 265 -18.82 9.60 -8.78
CA PHE A 265 -18.80 8.65 -7.66
C PHE A 265 -17.62 7.69 -7.81
N ARG A 266 -17.42 7.10 -9.02
CA ARG A 266 -16.26 6.25 -9.31
C ARG A 266 -14.95 7.00 -9.11
N ILE A 267 -14.84 8.24 -9.60
CA ILE A 267 -13.66 9.09 -9.41
C ILE A 267 -13.35 9.24 -7.92
N ARG A 268 -14.31 9.60 -7.09
CA ARG A 268 -14.13 9.73 -5.63
C ARG A 268 -13.77 8.41 -4.97
N ARG A 269 -14.37 7.29 -5.41
CA ARG A 269 -14.05 5.94 -4.93
C ARG A 269 -12.58 5.60 -5.18
N TYR A 270 -12.09 5.83 -6.38
CA TYR A 270 -10.72 5.47 -6.74
C TYR A 270 -9.68 6.42 -6.14
N VAL A 271 -9.94 7.72 -6.03
CA VAL A 271 -9.01 8.63 -5.35
C VAL A 271 -8.90 8.31 -3.87
N ALA A 272 -9.96 7.86 -3.22
CA ALA A 272 -9.94 7.48 -1.81
C ALA A 272 -8.98 6.30 -1.52
N LYS A 273 -8.77 5.41 -2.50
CA LYS A 273 -7.95 4.19 -2.34
C LYS A 273 -6.47 4.45 -2.08
N TYR A 274 -5.94 5.59 -2.52
CA TYR A 274 -4.52 5.94 -2.32
C TYR A 274 -4.33 7.25 -1.54
N THR A 275 -5.40 7.83 -1.02
CA THR A 275 -5.39 9.06 -0.21
C THR A 275 -5.97 8.84 1.19
N VAL A 276 -7.28 9.03 1.36
CA VAL A 276 -7.92 9.03 2.68
C VAL A 276 -7.99 7.63 3.32
N ASN A 277 -8.21 6.59 2.53
CA ASN A 277 -8.38 5.24 3.09
C ASN A 277 -7.08 4.69 3.72
N PRO A 278 -5.90 4.75 3.07
CA PRO A 278 -4.67 4.38 3.75
C PRO A 278 -4.35 5.28 4.95
N ALA A 279 -4.73 6.57 4.91
CA ALA A 279 -4.55 7.46 6.05
C ALA A 279 -5.43 7.06 7.26
N ILE A 280 -6.67 6.67 7.03
CA ILE A 280 -7.56 6.11 8.07
C ILE A 280 -7.00 4.80 8.60
N ALA A 281 -6.63 3.87 7.68
CA ALA A 281 -6.14 2.54 8.04
C ALA A 281 -4.93 2.59 8.99
N HIS A 282 -4.04 3.56 8.79
CA HIS A 282 -2.82 3.72 9.59
C HIS A 282 -2.92 4.78 10.70
N GLY A 283 -4.12 5.31 10.97
CA GLY A 283 -4.36 6.25 12.07
C GLY A 283 -3.66 7.61 11.91
N ILE A 284 -3.47 8.06 10.67
CA ILE A 284 -2.79 9.32 10.32
C ILE A 284 -3.71 10.31 9.60
N SER A 285 -5.00 10.01 9.52
CA SER A 285 -5.97 10.83 8.77
C SER A 285 -6.25 12.20 9.39
N HIS A 286 -5.81 12.43 10.62
CA HIS A 286 -5.86 13.75 11.25
C HIS A 286 -4.81 14.72 10.69
N GLU A 287 -3.76 14.23 10.05
CA GLU A 287 -2.69 15.03 9.45
C GLU A 287 -2.75 15.08 7.92
N VAL A 288 -3.07 13.95 7.28
CA VAL A 288 -2.96 13.76 5.82
C VAL A 288 -4.15 12.98 5.24
N GLY A 289 -4.21 12.84 3.92
CA GLY A 289 -5.17 11.98 3.21
C GLY A 289 -6.37 12.71 2.63
N SER A 290 -6.61 13.96 3.02
CA SER A 290 -7.68 14.80 2.47
C SER A 290 -7.30 16.28 2.49
N VAL A 291 -7.97 17.08 1.65
CA VAL A 291 -7.79 18.54 1.58
C VAL A 291 -8.76 19.19 2.56
N GLU A 292 -8.30 19.40 3.77
CA GLU A 292 -9.09 19.99 4.86
C GLU A 292 -8.26 21.00 5.65
N VAL A 293 -8.92 22.04 6.18
CA VAL A 293 -8.26 23.04 7.03
C VAL A 293 -7.72 22.37 8.29
N GLY A 294 -6.46 22.62 8.61
CA GLY A 294 -5.79 22.05 9.77
C GLY A 294 -4.90 20.84 9.46
N LYS A 295 -5.01 20.25 8.27
CA LYS A 295 -4.12 19.17 7.82
C LYS A 295 -2.89 19.71 7.09
N LEU A 296 -1.86 18.90 7.01
CA LEU A 296 -0.64 19.21 6.28
C LEU A 296 -0.95 19.45 4.79
N ALA A 297 -0.48 20.57 4.24
CA ALA A 297 -0.72 20.93 2.85
C ALA A 297 0.18 20.14 1.88
N ASP A 298 0.02 18.82 1.88
CA ASP A 298 0.61 17.91 0.92
C ASP A 298 -0.33 17.80 -0.29
N LEU A 299 -0.04 18.55 -1.33
CA LEU A 299 -0.93 18.73 -2.47
C LEU A 299 -0.22 18.36 -3.77
N VAL A 300 -0.97 17.76 -4.68
CA VAL A 300 -0.51 17.44 -6.04
C VAL A 300 -1.37 18.17 -7.04
N LEU A 301 -0.75 18.97 -7.90
CA LEU A 301 -1.43 19.68 -8.98
C LEU A 301 -1.27 18.89 -10.27
N TRP A 302 -2.37 18.74 -10.98
CA TRP A 302 -2.45 18.02 -12.24
C TRP A 302 -3.01 18.88 -13.36
N LYS A 303 -2.42 18.80 -14.56
CA LYS A 303 -3.14 19.18 -15.78
C LYS A 303 -4.19 18.10 -16.07
N PRO A 304 -5.45 18.44 -16.37
CA PRO A 304 -6.49 17.45 -16.62
C PRO A 304 -6.10 16.38 -17.65
N ALA A 305 -5.41 16.77 -18.73
CA ALA A 305 -4.96 15.84 -19.77
C ALA A 305 -3.93 14.80 -19.29
N PHE A 306 -3.27 15.03 -18.15
CA PHE A 306 -2.25 14.15 -17.58
C PHE A 306 -2.60 13.66 -16.16
N PHE A 307 -3.88 13.79 -15.81
CA PHE A 307 -4.36 13.40 -14.48
C PHE A 307 -4.05 11.93 -14.17
N GLY A 308 -3.45 11.70 -13.01
CA GLY A 308 -3.03 10.37 -12.56
C GLY A 308 -1.72 9.86 -13.18
N ALA A 309 -1.22 10.47 -14.25
CA ALA A 309 -0.04 9.98 -14.95
C ALA A 309 1.21 10.85 -14.70
N LYS A 310 1.09 12.18 -14.85
CA LYS A 310 2.22 13.09 -14.68
C LYS A 310 1.79 14.35 -13.93
N PRO A 311 2.23 14.52 -12.65
CA PRO A 311 1.96 15.75 -11.92
C PRO A 311 2.55 16.98 -12.58
N GLU A 312 1.94 18.14 -12.41
CA GLU A 312 2.54 19.43 -12.75
C GLU A 312 3.54 19.86 -11.67
N LEU A 313 3.11 19.76 -10.41
CA LEU A 313 3.97 19.99 -9.25
C LEU A 313 3.42 19.28 -8.01
N VAL A 314 4.31 19.05 -7.05
CA VAL A 314 4.01 18.44 -5.74
C VAL A 314 4.45 19.41 -4.64
N LEU A 315 3.51 19.72 -3.76
CA LEU A 315 3.75 20.54 -2.57
C LEU A 315 3.87 19.63 -1.35
N LYS A 316 4.84 19.95 -0.51
CA LYS A 316 5.01 19.38 0.83
C LYS A 316 4.85 20.48 1.86
N GLY A 317 3.88 20.34 2.77
CA GLY A 317 3.60 21.39 3.75
C GLY A 317 3.35 22.78 3.13
N GLY A 318 2.81 22.83 1.91
CA GLY A 318 2.55 24.06 1.17
C GLY A 318 3.75 24.63 0.39
N PHE A 319 4.93 24.00 0.45
CA PHE A 319 6.12 24.43 -0.29
C PHE A 319 6.44 23.49 -1.47
N ILE A 320 6.85 24.02 -2.61
CA ILE A 320 7.10 23.21 -3.81
C ILE A 320 8.31 22.29 -3.60
N ALA A 321 8.03 21.00 -3.54
CA ALA A 321 9.05 19.96 -3.38
C ALA A 321 9.47 19.34 -4.71
N TRP A 322 8.53 19.17 -5.66
CA TRP A 322 8.78 18.62 -7.00
C TRP A 322 7.98 19.37 -8.05
N ALA A 323 8.56 19.58 -9.23
CA ALA A 323 7.88 20.22 -10.35
C ALA A 323 8.49 19.79 -11.69
N GLN A 324 7.70 19.95 -12.75
CA GLN A 324 8.21 19.79 -14.11
C GLN A 324 9.17 20.94 -14.44
N MET A 325 10.37 20.60 -14.91
CA MET A 325 11.43 21.54 -15.25
C MET A 325 12.22 21.03 -16.45
N GLY A 326 12.51 21.91 -17.37
CA GLY A 326 13.44 21.67 -18.48
C GLY A 326 14.90 21.68 -18.05
N ASP A 327 15.79 22.00 -18.95
CA ASP A 327 17.22 22.12 -18.64
C ASP A 327 17.45 23.25 -17.62
N ALA A 328 18.07 22.91 -16.50
CA ALA A 328 18.36 23.86 -15.43
C ALA A 328 19.38 24.96 -15.81
N ASN A 329 20.18 24.74 -16.85
CA ASN A 329 21.12 25.72 -17.39
C ASN A 329 20.54 26.57 -18.51
N ALA A 330 19.28 26.36 -18.88
CA ALA A 330 18.63 27.16 -19.94
C ALA A 330 18.28 28.56 -19.45
N SER A 331 18.11 29.49 -20.38
CA SER A 331 17.73 30.88 -20.08
C SER A 331 16.31 31.00 -19.50
N ILE A 332 15.46 29.99 -19.70
CA ILE A 332 14.10 29.90 -19.19
C ILE A 332 13.83 28.47 -18.71
N PRO A 333 12.86 28.22 -17.80
CA PRO A 333 12.62 26.88 -17.24
C PRO A 333 11.86 25.92 -18.16
N THR A 334 11.42 26.35 -19.32
CA THR A 334 10.46 25.64 -20.18
C THR A 334 11.02 24.85 -21.38
N PRO A 335 12.34 24.74 -21.66
CA PRO A 335 12.81 23.87 -22.75
C PRO A 335 12.38 22.42 -22.56
N GLN A 336 11.99 21.76 -23.64
CA GLN A 336 11.66 20.34 -23.63
C GLN A 336 12.93 19.47 -23.76
N PRO A 337 12.96 18.26 -23.18
CA PRO A 337 11.90 17.67 -22.35
C PRO A 337 11.86 18.24 -20.93
N GLN A 338 10.64 18.48 -20.44
CA GLN A 338 10.44 18.80 -19.03
C GLN A 338 10.27 17.52 -18.23
N LEU A 339 11.11 17.33 -17.23
CA LEU A 339 11.10 16.17 -16.32
C LEU A 339 10.67 16.60 -14.93
N MET A 340 10.08 15.67 -14.17
CA MET A 340 9.85 15.90 -12.74
C MET A 340 11.20 15.96 -12.02
N ARG A 341 11.46 17.11 -11.40
CA ARG A 341 12.73 17.38 -10.72
C ARG A 341 12.49 17.86 -9.29
N PRO A 342 13.42 17.55 -8.34
CA PRO A 342 13.36 18.10 -7.00
C PRO A 342 13.55 19.62 -7.02
N MET A 343 12.69 20.33 -6.26
CA MET A 343 12.73 21.78 -6.07
C MET A 343 13.25 22.10 -4.65
N PHE A 344 13.34 23.38 -4.30
CA PHE A 344 13.91 23.82 -3.01
C PHE A 344 13.24 23.19 -1.79
N GLY A 345 11.96 22.79 -1.86
CA GLY A 345 11.28 22.07 -0.81
C GLY A 345 11.81 20.65 -0.55
N SER A 346 12.65 20.12 -1.46
CA SER A 346 13.30 18.81 -1.31
C SER A 346 14.70 18.88 -0.72
N TYR A 347 15.17 20.06 -0.27
CA TYR A 347 16.56 20.22 0.15
C TYR A 347 16.70 20.87 1.52
N GLY A 348 17.81 20.54 2.18
CA GLY A 348 18.23 21.14 3.42
C GLY A 348 17.18 20.99 4.52
N ARG A 349 17.04 22.02 5.33
CA ARG A 349 16.07 22.01 6.45
C ARG A 349 14.61 22.12 6.04
N ALA A 350 14.32 22.46 4.78
CA ALA A 350 12.93 22.52 4.29
C ALA A 350 12.25 21.15 4.42
N THR A 351 12.96 20.05 4.17
CA THR A 351 12.42 18.68 4.28
C THR A 351 11.88 18.35 5.67
N GLY A 352 12.56 18.81 6.73
CA GLY A 352 12.14 18.58 8.11
C GLY A 352 10.88 19.37 8.49
N VAL A 353 10.83 20.66 8.12
CA VAL A 353 9.71 21.54 8.50
C VAL A 353 8.44 21.36 7.66
N THR A 354 8.54 20.70 6.51
CA THR A 354 7.40 20.44 5.60
C THR A 354 6.92 18.99 5.62
N SER A 355 7.50 18.13 6.46
CA SER A 355 7.16 16.71 6.51
C SER A 355 7.04 16.21 7.95
N LEU A 356 6.37 15.07 8.09
CA LEU A 356 6.10 14.43 9.38
C LEU A 356 6.88 13.11 9.51
N ALA A 357 7.29 12.79 10.74
CA ALA A 357 7.62 11.44 11.15
C ALA A 357 6.48 10.91 12.02
N PHE A 358 5.73 9.95 11.49
CA PHE A 358 4.69 9.29 12.25
C PHE A 358 5.31 8.28 13.21
N VAL A 359 4.83 8.28 14.44
CA VAL A 359 5.33 7.45 15.53
C VAL A 359 4.17 6.95 16.40
N SER A 360 4.42 5.96 17.26
CA SER A 360 3.41 5.52 18.23
C SER A 360 3.20 6.56 19.34
N LYS A 361 2.02 6.57 19.94
CA LYS A 361 1.74 7.39 21.14
C LYS A 361 2.68 7.03 22.30
N LEU A 362 2.95 5.74 22.49
CA LEU A 362 3.80 5.23 23.57
C LEU A 362 5.22 5.82 23.48
N SER A 363 5.79 5.91 22.29
CA SER A 363 7.14 6.43 22.10
C SER A 363 7.29 7.92 22.48
N LEU A 364 6.23 8.73 22.27
CA LEU A 364 6.16 10.12 22.70
C LEU A 364 5.94 10.22 24.22
N GLN A 365 5.03 9.43 24.78
CA GLN A 365 4.75 9.43 26.23
C GLN A 365 6.00 9.11 27.06
N ASP A 366 6.85 8.23 26.54
CA ASP A 366 8.10 7.83 27.21
C ASP A 366 9.32 8.67 26.82
N GLY A 367 9.14 9.67 25.97
CA GLY A 367 10.21 10.55 25.51
C GLY A 367 11.33 9.81 24.75
N VAL A 368 11.01 8.71 24.07
CA VAL A 368 12.01 7.89 23.36
C VAL A 368 12.39 8.54 22.04
N VAL A 369 11.41 8.89 21.22
CA VAL A 369 11.62 9.41 19.87
C VAL A 369 12.15 10.83 19.86
N GLU A 370 11.87 11.64 20.89
CA GLU A 370 12.44 12.98 21.04
C GLU A 370 13.97 12.95 21.17
N ARG A 371 14.54 11.85 21.68
CA ARG A 371 15.99 11.65 21.79
C ARG A 371 16.67 11.27 20.48
N TYR A 372 15.89 11.05 19.40
CA TYR A 372 16.45 10.73 18.08
C TYR A 372 16.94 11.96 17.31
N ASP A 373 16.65 13.17 17.83
CA ASP A 373 17.06 14.46 17.26
C ASP A 373 16.62 14.64 15.80
N LEU A 374 15.36 14.32 15.52
CA LEU A 374 14.77 14.45 14.19
C LEU A 374 14.41 15.91 13.93
N THR A 375 14.58 16.36 12.68
CA THR A 375 14.12 17.70 12.23
C THR A 375 12.65 17.70 11.84
N LYS A 376 12.08 16.53 11.48
CA LYS A 376 10.65 16.39 11.20
C LYS A 376 9.81 16.55 12.44
N THR A 377 8.64 17.13 12.25
CA THR A 377 7.62 17.15 13.30
C THR A 377 7.15 15.70 13.56
N LEU A 378 7.16 15.32 14.85
CA LEU A 378 6.64 14.03 15.29
C LEU A 378 5.12 14.10 15.40
N SER A 379 4.40 13.15 14.81
CA SER A 379 2.95 13.04 14.90
C SER A 379 2.55 11.60 15.30
N PRO A 380 1.75 11.45 16.38
CA PRO A 380 1.33 10.13 16.84
C PRO A 380 0.25 9.54 15.96
N VAL A 381 0.35 8.24 15.65
CA VAL A 381 -0.78 7.50 15.07
C VAL A 381 -1.89 7.32 16.11
N SER A 382 -3.14 7.30 15.66
CA SER A 382 -4.29 7.18 16.58
C SER A 382 -5.54 6.62 15.90
N GLY A 383 -6.37 5.92 16.68
CA GLY A 383 -7.65 5.40 16.23
C GLY A 383 -7.51 4.16 15.32
N CYS A 384 -6.36 3.47 15.34
CA CYS A 384 -6.10 2.32 14.49
C CYS A 384 -6.96 1.10 14.84
N ARG A 385 -7.43 1.00 16.09
CA ARG A 385 -8.12 -0.19 16.61
C ARG A 385 -9.64 -0.06 16.66
N THR A 386 -10.17 1.13 16.43
CA THR A 386 -11.62 1.43 16.48
C THR A 386 -12.27 1.53 15.11
N ILE A 387 -11.50 1.31 14.05
CA ILE A 387 -11.94 1.33 12.66
C ILE A 387 -12.18 -0.06 12.12
N GLY A 388 -12.87 -0.13 10.99
CA GLY A 388 -13.08 -1.35 10.20
C GLY A 388 -13.41 -0.99 8.77
N LYS A 389 -13.92 -1.95 8.03
CA LYS A 389 -14.30 -1.78 6.62
C LYS A 389 -15.26 -0.61 6.41
N ARG A 390 -16.25 -0.42 7.31
CA ARG A 390 -17.25 0.65 7.27
C ARG A 390 -16.67 2.07 7.27
N ASP A 391 -15.43 2.23 7.74
CA ASP A 391 -14.77 3.53 7.84
C ASP A 391 -14.02 3.90 6.55
N MET A 392 -13.88 2.95 5.63
CA MET A 392 -13.22 3.14 4.34
C MET A 392 -14.12 3.94 3.39
N LYS A 393 -13.74 5.16 3.10
CA LYS A 393 -14.55 6.10 2.31
C LYS A 393 -14.84 5.55 0.92
N LEU A 394 -16.13 5.35 0.62
CA LEU A 394 -16.66 4.84 -0.65
C LEU A 394 -16.13 3.45 -1.06
N ASN A 395 -15.47 2.73 -0.13
CA ASN A 395 -14.83 1.43 -0.34
C ASN A 395 -15.10 0.50 0.85
N ASP A 396 -16.34 0.45 1.27
CA ASP A 396 -16.84 -0.25 2.46
C ASP A 396 -17.79 -1.41 2.14
N ALA A 397 -17.86 -1.80 0.87
CA ALA A 397 -18.72 -2.93 0.44
C ALA A 397 -18.24 -4.25 1.06
N LEU A 398 -19.21 -5.07 1.48
CA LEU A 398 -19.01 -6.36 2.14
C LEU A 398 -19.74 -7.47 1.39
N PRO A 399 -19.33 -7.80 0.15
CA PRO A 399 -19.95 -8.91 -0.58
C PRO A 399 -19.61 -10.25 0.08
N GLU A 400 -20.51 -11.22 -0.04
CA GLU A 400 -20.20 -12.61 0.29
C GLU A 400 -19.33 -13.21 -0.81
N ILE A 401 -18.04 -13.37 -0.55
CA ILE A 401 -17.06 -13.87 -1.53
C ILE A 401 -16.81 -15.35 -1.34
N GLN A 402 -16.92 -16.11 -2.43
CA GLN A 402 -16.58 -17.52 -2.49
C GLN A 402 -15.56 -17.77 -3.61
N VAL A 403 -14.67 -18.72 -3.40
CA VAL A 403 -13.69 -19.17 -4.38
C VAL A 403 -13.81 -20.67 -4.52
N ASP A 404 -14.05 -21.14 -5.74
CA ASP A 404 -14.08 -22.56 -6.04
C ASP A 404 -12.66 -23.14 -6.00
N SER A 405 -12.44 -24.18 -5.21
CA SER A 405 -11.12 -24.74 -4.96
C SER A 405 -10.52 -25.53 -6.15
N GLU A 406 -11.34 -25.89 -7.14
CA GLU A 406 -10.89 -26.65 -8.33
C GLU A 406 -10.69 -25.74 -9.53
N THR A 407 -11.66 -24.84 -9.78
CA THR A 407 -11.66 -23.93 -10.93
C THR A 407 -11.09 -22.55 -10.65
N TYR A 408 -10.98 -22.19 -9.36
CA TYR A 408 -10.57 -20.86 -8.86
C TYR A 408 -11.50 -19.71 -9.27
N VAL A 409 -12.69 -20.03 -9.73
CA VAL A 409 -13.75 -19.04 -10.03
C VAL A 409 -14.11 -18.31 -8.73
N VAL A 410 -14.15 -17.00 -8.82
CA VAL A 410 -14.51 -16.11 -7.71
C VAL A 410 -15.95 -15.62 -7.93
N THR A 411 -16.78 -15.75 -6.91
CA THR A 411 -18.13 -15.18 -6.91
C THR A 411 -18.28 -14.17 -5.79
N ALA A 412 -19.14 -13.16 -5.99
CA ALA A 412 -19.59 -12.22 -4.97
C ALA A 412 -21.09 -12.17 -4.97
N ASP A 413 -21.72 -12.43 -3.82
CA ASP A 413 -23.18 -12.50 -3.66
C ASP A 413 -23.85 -13.48 -4.66
N GLY A 414 -23.13 -14.55 -5.03
CA GLY A 414 -23.55 -15.58 -5.97
C GLY A 414 -23.34 -15.24 -7.45
N GLU A 415 -22.82 -14.06 -7.78
CA GLU A 415 -22.47 -13.67 -9.15
C GLU A 415 -20.98 -13.89 -9.42
N GLU A 416 -20.64 -14.49 -10.56
CA GLU A 416 -19.26 -14.70 -10.99
C GLU A 416 -18.58 -13.36 -11.33
N LEU A 417 -17.39 -13.13 -10.78
CA LEU A 417 -16.59 -11.94 -11.04
C LEU A 417 -15.62 -12.19 -12.19
N THR A 418 -15.95 -11.66 -13.35
CA THR A 418 -15.12 -11.76 -14.55
C THR A 418 -14.72 -10.39 -15.07
N SER A 419 -13.54 -10.31 -15.67
CA SER A 419 -13.03 -9.11 -16.35
C SER A 419 -12.07 -9.55 -17.46
N GLU A 420 -12.17 -8.96 -18.62
CA GLU A 420 -11.34 -9.29 -19.76
C GLU A 420 -9.91 -8.75 -19.58
N ALA A 421 -8.92 -9.50 -20.09
CA ALA A 421 -7.55 -9.02 -20.10
C ALA A 421 -7.39 -7.87 -21.11
N ALA A 422 -7.05 -6.67 -20.64
CA ALA A 422 -6.92 -5.50 -21.49
C ALA A 422 -5.70 -5.60 -22.42
N GLU A 423 -5.90 -5.36 -23.71
CA GLU A 423 -4.81 -5.25 -24.71
C GLU A 423 -4.21 -3.84 -24.75
N VAL A 424 -5.02 -2.81 -24.45
CA VAL A 424 -4.63 -1.41 -24.51
C VAL A 424 -5.10 -0.68 -23.27
N LEU A 425 -4.18 0.05 -22.65
CA LEU A 425 -4.47 0.95 -21.53
C LEU A 425 -4.06 2.39 -21.88
N PRO A 426 -4.86 3.40 -21.51
CA PRO A 426 -4.45 4.78 -21.67
C PRO A 426 -3.29 5.07 -20.71
N LEU A 427 -2.27 5.80 -21.20
CA LEU A 427 -1.11 6.20 -20.40
C LEU A 427 -0.52 5.02 -19.60
N ALA A 428 -0.25 3.91 -20.30
CA ALA A 428 0.15 2.65 -19.70
C ALA A 428 1.42 2.75 -18.84
N GLN A 429 2.32 3.71 -19.20
CA GLN A 429 3.57 3.90 -18.48
C GLN A 429 3.90 5.38 -18.35
N ARG A 430 4.13 5.84 -17.14
CA ARG A 430 4.36 7.26 -16.84
C ARG A 430 5.63 7.83 -17.49
N TYR A 431 6.64 7.04 -17.76
CA TYR A 431 7.87 7.52 -18.41
C TYR A 431 7.72 7.81 -19.90
N TYR A 432 6.57 7.52 -20.49
CA TYR A 432 6.21 8.00 -21.82
C TYR A 432 5.72 9.46 -21.84
N LEU A 433 5.69 10.11 -20.70
CA LEU A 433 5.06 11.41 -20.50
C LEU A 433 6.07 12.55 -20.28
N PHE A 434 7.23 12.47 -20.84
CA PHE A 434 8.21 13.55 -20.81
C PHE A 434 8.19 14.39 -22.04
#